data_f3d0fa82227b7903eb8f851357caa1c2
#
_entry.id   f3d0fa82227b7903eb8f851357caa1c2
#
_cell.length_a   1.000
_cell.length_b   1.000
_cell.length_c   1.000
_cell.angle_alpha   90.00
_cell.angle_beta   90.00
_cell.angle_gamma   90.00
#
_symmetry.space_group_name_H-M   'P 1'
#
loop_
_entity.id
_entity.type
_entity.pdbx_description
1 polymer ?
#
loop_
_entity_poly.entity_id
_entity_poly.type
_entity_poly.pdbx_seq_one_letter_code
_entity_poly.pdbx_strand_id
1 'polypeptide(L)'
;VVGGLMSRPRATPERDIEGQPFTISEQEIKTFARTSYSNNPLAAAALIATVEAESASGKTLVEKGYTKSRALEVFVERNRKKDGTLSATMQERKRRIEALPNNASGDDIFDIVYGGRMGNTEPNDGSRYKGRGLIQLTGKNNYKKYGKKIGVDLVKNPDLLITDKDVALAVTREYMEDNGLETVSTAKSLASIVGHSDDSKGTVAKARWKRTKELEEELKNTSLRPRARPDDEEEI
;
A
#
# COMPACT_ATOMS: atom_id res chain seq x y z
N VAL A 1 44.38 -14.96 17.45
CA VAL A 1 43.18 -15.26 18.22
C VAL A 1 42.04 -14.58 17.51
N VAL A 2 41.21 -15.37 16.81
CA VAL A 2 40.09 -14.87 16.00
C VAL A 2 38.84 -14.85 16.89
N GLY A 3 38.33 -13.64 17.20
CA GLY A 3 37.08 -13.46 17.92
C GLY A 3 35.88 -13.74 17.01
N GLY A 4 35.18 -14.85 17.28
CA GLY A 4 33.96 -15.21 16.59
C GLY A 4 32.83 -14.24 16.94
N LEU A 5 32.23 -13.61 15.92
CA LEU A 5 30.93 -12.95 16.05
C LEU A 5 29.89 -14.04 16.32
N MET A 6 29.35 -14.07 17.54
CA MET A 6 28.13 -14.81 17.83
C MET A 6 26.94 -14.08 17.17
N SER A 7 26.46 -14.65 16.08
CA SER A 7 25.16 -14.27 15.51
C SER A 7 24.06 -14.63 16.52
N ARG A 8 23.31 -13.60 16.97
CA ARG A 8 22.08 -13.80 17.75
C ARG A 8 21.10 -14.64 16.93
N PRO A 9 20.42 -15.62 17.53
CA PRO A 9 19.36 -16.35 16.84
C PRO A 9 18.26 -15.36 16.44
N ARG A 10 17.99 -15.27 15.13
CA ARG A 10 16.79 -14.62 14.61
C ARG A 10 15.61 -15.39 15.18
N ALA A 11 14.73 -14.71 15.92
CA ALA A 11 13.42 -15.25 16.22
C ALA A 11 12.76 -15.59 14.87
N THR A 12 12.44 -16.85 14.65
CA THR A 12 11.68 -17.29 13.48
C THR A 12 10.29 -16.69 13.63
N PRO A 13 9.84 -15.82 12.69
CA PRO A 13 8.44 -15.41 12.68
C PRO A 13 7.57 -16.66 12.55
N GLU A 14 6.45 -16.70 13.25
CA GLU A 14 5.40 -17.69 12.99
C GLU A 14 5.16 -17.70 11.48
N ARG A 15 5.36 -18.87 10.84
CA ARG A 15 5.15 -19.00 9.41
C ARG A 15 3.67 -18.85 9.15
N ASP A 16 3.31 -17.74 8.50
CA ASP A 16 2.00 -17.64 7.87
C ASP A 16 1.80 -18.89 7.00
N ILE A 17 0.60 -19.46 7.04
CA ILE A 17 0.28 -20.67 6.28
C ILE A 17 0.56 -20.36 4.81
N GLU A 18 1.43 -21.15 4.18
CA GLU A 18 1.94 -20.91 2.83
C GLU A 18 0.78 -20.62 1.86
N GLY A 19 0.78 -19.44 1.22
CA GLY A 19 -0.25 -19.03 0.26
C GLY A 19 -1.46 -18.28 0.84
N GLN A 20 -1.57 -18.10 2.16
CA GLN A 20 -2.64 -17.29 2.76
C GLN A 20 -2.21 -15.83 2.93
N PRO A 21 -3.14 -14.86 2.80
CA PRO A 21 -2.85 -13.47 3.11
C PRO A 21 -2.39 -13.31 4.56
N PHE A 22 -1.31 -12.56 4.77
CA PHE A 22 -0.85 -12.25 6.11
C PHE A 22 -1.82 -11.32 6.84
N THR A 23 -1.74 -11.32 8.16
CA THR A 23 -2.30 -10.27 9.02
C THR A 23 -1.18 -9.40 9.56
N ILE A 24 -1.46 -8.13 9.77
CA ILE A 24 -0.51 -7.19 10.38
C ILE A 24 -1.23 -6.37 11.44
N SER A 25 -0.65 -6.28 12.60
CA SER A 25 -1.16 -5.46 13.69
C SER A 25 -0.71 -3.99 13.55
N GLU A 26 -1.47 -3.09 14.15
CA GLU A 26 -1.08 -1.68 14.24
C GLU A 26 0.29 -1.51 14.90
N GLN A 27 0.61 -2.32 15.90
CA GLN A 27 1.89 -2.29 16.60
C GLN A 27 3.05 -2.70 15.69
N GLU A 28 2.88 -3.68 14.81
CA GLU A 28 3.91 -4.08 13.83
C GLU A 28 4.16 -2.95 12.82
N ILE A 29 3.09 -2.31 12.33
CA ILE A 29 3.20 -1.14 11.44
C ILE A 29 3.94 0.00 12.14
N LYS A 30 3.58 0.32 13.40
CA LYS A 30 4.26 1.34 14.22
C LYS A 30 5.73 1.01 14.44
N THR A 31 6.04 -0.24 14.77
CA THR A 31 7.42 -0.69 14.99
C THR A 31 8.25 -0.55 13.72
N PHE A 32 7.71 -1.00 12.58
CA PHE A 32 8.38 -0.87 11.29
C PHE A 32 8.63 0.60 10.91
N ALA A 33 7.61 1.45 11.04
CA ALA A 33 7.73 2.87 10.72
C ALA A 33 8.77 3.59 11.59
N ARG A 34 8.76 3.33 12.91
CA ARG A 34 9.75 3.90 13.85
C ARG A 34 11.17 3.45 13.57
N THR A 35 11.37 2.19 13.19
CA THR A 35 12.68 1.66 12.84
C THR A 35 13.17 2.24 11.52
N SER A 36 12.28 2.35 10.52
CA SER A 36 12.63 2.89 9.20
C SER A 36 12.93 4.40 9.23
N TYR A 37 12.24 5.15 10.09
CA TYR A 37 12.32 6.63 10.16
C TYR A 37 12.63 7.11 11.59
N SER A 38 13.65 6.52 12.25
CA SER A 38 13.99 6.78 13.63
C SER A 38 14.28 8.27 13.93
N ASN A 39 14.83 9.00 12.97
CA ASN A 39 15.17 10.41 13.07
C ASN A 39 14.11 11.34 12.43
N ASN A 40 13.01 10.80 11.91
CA ASN A 40 11.94 11.58 11.28
C ASN A 40 10.55 11.09 11.74
N PRO A 41 10.11 11.50 12.96
CA PRO A 41 8.81 11.08 13.51
C PRO A 41 7.61 11.43 12.61
N LEU A 42 7.71 12.53 11.85
CA LEU A 42 6.66 12.93 10.92
C LEU A 42 6.54 11.97 9.73
N ALA A 43 7.67 11.54 9.16
CA ALA A 43 7.67 10.52 8.10
C ALA A 43 7.15 9.17 8.62
N ALA A 44 7.56 8.74 9.81
CA ALA A 44 7.03 7.54 10.46
C ALA A 44 5.51 7.63 10.63
N ALA A 45 5.00 8.72 11.17
CA ALA A 45 3.58 8.98 11.38
C ALA A 45 2.80 9.00 10.05
N ALA A 46 3.36 9.63 9.01
CA ALA A 46 2.75 9.70 7.69
C ALA A 46 2.65 8.33 7.01
N LEU A 47 3.67 7.46 7.18
CA LEU A 47 3.61 6.08 6.71
C LEU A 47 2.49 5.31 7.42
N ILE A 48 2.41 5.38 8.76
CA ILE A 48 1.37 4.70 9.55
C ILE A 48 -0.01 5.16 9.10
N ALA A 49 -0.28 6.46 9.07
CA ALA A 49 -1.57 7.03 8.67
C ALA A 49 -1.95 6.65 7.23
N THR A 50 -0.98 6.46 6.36
CA THR A 50 -1.21 6.02 4.98
C THR A 50 -1.60 4.55 4.93
N VAL A 51 -0.88 3.67 5.61
CA VAL A 51 -1.21 2.24 5.68
C VAL A 51 -2.59 2.03 6.33
N GLU A 52 -2.90 2.77 7.42
CA GLU A 52 -4.22 2.74 8.04
C GLU A 52 -5.34 3.07 7.05
N ALA A 53 -5.14 4.08 6.22
CA ALA A 53 -6.15 4.56 5.28
C ALA A 53 -6.29 3.69 4.02
N GLU A 54 -5.17 3.24 3.43
CA GLU A 54 -5.18 2.50 2.15
C GLU A 54 -5.57 1.03 2.32
N SER A 55 -5.12 0.39 3.38
CA SER A 55 -5.35 -1.04 3.62
C SER A 55 -6.32 -1.33 4.75
N ALA A 56 -7.01 -0.32 5.29
CA ALA A 56 -7.82 -0.45 6.51
C ALA A 56 -7.02 -1.14 7.64
N SER A 57 -5.82 -0.63 7.91
CA SER A 57 -4.85 -1.20 8.86
C SER A 57 -4.46 -2.65 8.53
N GLY A 58 -4.21 -2.93 7.24
CA GLY A 58 -3.79 -4.24 6.77
C GLY A 58 -4.91 -5.28 6.58
N LYS A 59 -6.17 -4.88 6.72
CA LYS A 59 -7.33 -5.78 6.52
C LYS A 59 -7.73 -5.99 5.07
N THR A 60 -7.31 -5.10 4.17
CA THR A 60 -7.62 -5.16 2.73
C THR A 60 -6.32 -5.15 1.94
N LEU A 61 -5.78 -6.33 1.67
CA LEU A 61 -4.50 -6.50 0.99
C LEU A 61 -4.62 -6.74 -0.52
N VAL A 62 -5.82 -7.03 -1.01
CA VAL A 62 -6.09 -7.27 -2.44
C VAL A 62 -7.25 -6.41 -2.89
N GLU A 63 -7.12 -5.80 -4.05
CA GLU A 63 -8.23 -5.11 -4.70
C GLU A 63 -9.37 -6.08 -4.98
N LYS A 64 -10.54 -5.79 -4.42
CA LYS A 64 -11.73 -6.64 -4.60
C LYS A 64 -12.26 -6.51 -6.01
N GLY A 65 -12.72 -7.62 -6.58
CA GLY A 65 -13.38 -7.64 -7.88
C GLY A 65 -14.63 -6.76 -7.93
N TYR A 66 -14.97 -6.32 -9.13
CA TYR A 66 -16.12 -5.47 -9.39
C TYR A 66 -17.20 -6.25 -10.11
N THR A 67 -18.46 -5.93 -9.83
CA THR A 67 -19.57 -6.27 -10.74
C THR A 67 -19.52 -5.36 -11.97
N LYS A 68 -20.11 -5.78 -13.10
CA LYS A 68 -20.20 -4.94 -14.32
C LYS A 68 -20.76 -3.56 -14.02
N SER A 69 -21.86 -3.48 -13.28
CA SER A 69 -22.52 -2.22 -12.93
C SER A 69 -21.58 -1.31 -12.12
N ARG A 70 -20.92 -1.85 -11.10
CA ARG A 70 -19.98 -1.09 -10.29
C ARG A 70 -18.73 -0.67 -11.06
N ALA A 71 -18.24 -1.53 -11.96
CA ALA A 71 -17.10 -1.20 -12.83
C ALA A 71 -17.43 -0.05 -13.79
N LEU A 72 -18.61 -0.04 -14.39
CA LEU A 72 -19.09 1.05 -15.24
C LEU A 72 -19.18 2.36 -14.45
N GLU A 73 -19.74 2.32 -13.24
CA GLU A 73 -19.80 3.51 -12.38
C GLU A 73 -18.39 4.06 -12.07
N VAL A 74 -17.50 3.20 -11.54
CA VAL A 74 -16.19 3.63 -11.02
C VAL A 74 -15.22 4.01 -12.14
N PHE A 75 -15.10 3.18 -13.16
CA PHE A 75 -14.05 3.30 -14.18
C PHE A 75 -14.48 4.01 -15.46
N VAL A 76 -15.78 4.29 -15.62
CA VAL A 76 -16.32 4.96 -16.80
C VAL A 76 -17.07 6.24 -16.39
N GLU A 77 -18.14 6.12 -15.64
CA GLU A 77 -19.05 7.25 -15.39
C GLU A 77 -18.42 8.37 -14.55
N ARG A 78 -17.60 8.01 -13.54
CA ARG A 78 -16.84 9.00 -12.74
C ARG A 78 -15.78 9.76 -13.54
N ASN A 79 -15.43 9.25 -14.73
CA ASN A 79 -14.44 9.85 -15.62
C ASN A 79 -15.10 10.65 -16.77
N ARG A 80 -16.37 11.01 -16.66
CA ARG A 80 -17.01 11.94 -17.59
C ARG A 80 -16.34 13.31 -17.52
N LYS A 81 -16.22 13.94 -18.68
CA LYS A 81 -15.78 15.34 -18.75
C LYS A 81 -16.85 16.25 -18.13
N LYS A 82 -16.49 17.52 -17.89
CA LYS A 82 -17.43 18.53 -17.33
C LYS A 82 -18.67 18.75 -18.21
N ASP A 83 -18.56 18.52 -19.51
CA ASP A 83 -19.66 18.62 -20.49
C ASP A 83 -20.56 17.33 -20.51
N GLY A 84 -20.27 16.36 -19.64
CA GLY A 84 -21.00 15.09 -19.55
C GLY A 84 -20.57 14.05 -20.57
N THR A 85 -19.61 14.34 -21.47
CA THR A 85 -19.16 13.40 -22.48
C THR A 85 -18.10 12.42 -21.95
N LEU A 86 -17.92 11.28 -22.61
CA LEU A 86 -16.84 10.34 -22.36
C LEU A 86 -15.75 10.51 -23.42
N SER A 87 -14.50 10.40 -23.02
CA SER A 87 -13.38 10.29 -23.97
C SER A 87 -13.51 8.99 -24.80
N ALA A 88 -12.87 8.94 -25.96
CA ALA A 88 -12.85 7.74 -26.82
C ALA A 88 -12.36 6.49 -26.03
N THR A 89 -11.33 6.65 -25.20
CA THR A 89 -10.84 5.57 -24.33
C THR A 89 -11.89 5.10 -23.33
N MET A 90 -12.68 6.01 -22.76
CA MET A 90 -13.75 5.64 -21.81
C MET A 90 -14.95 5.02 -22.53
N GLN A 91 -15.26 5.45 -23.74
CA GLN A 91 -16.30 4.84 -24.56
C GLN A 91 -15.92 3.39 -24.92
N GLU A 92 -14.69 3.16 -25.33
CA GLU A 92 -14.19 1.82 -25.64
C GLU A 92 -14.16 0.92 -24.39
N ARG A 93 -13.72 1.44 -23.25
CA ARG A 93 -13.76 0.71 -21.98
C ARG A 93 -15.20 0.33 -21.61
N LYS A 94 -16.13 1.27 -21.73
CA LYS A 94 -17.56 1.03 -21.52
C LYS A 94 -18.06 -0.13 -22.39
N ARG A 95 -17.84 -0.04 -23.68
CA ARG A 95 -18.25 -1.06 -24.64
C ARG A 95 -17.69 -2.45 -24.28
N ARG A 96 -16.42 -2.54 -23.91
CA ARG A 96 -15.77 -3.80 -23.53
C ARG A 96 -16.36 -4.38 -22.25
N ILE A 97 -16.61 -3.56 -21.22
CA ILE A 97 -17.25 -4.01 -19.98
C ILE A 97 -18.68 -4.47 -20.23
N GLU A 98 -19.46 -3.71 -21.03
CA GLU A 98 -20.84 -4.08 -21.38
C GLU A 98 -20.93 -5.39 -22.19
N ALA A 99 -19.94 -5.68 -23.02
CA ALA A 99 -19.85 -6.91 -23.80
C ALA A 99 -19.50 -8.15 -22.96
N LEU A 100 -19.00 -8.01 -21.75
CA LEU A 100 -18.73 -9.15 -20.87
C LEU A 100 -20.03 -9.90 -20.54
N PRO A 101 -19.98 -11.23 -20.31
CA PRO A 101 -21.11 -11.98 -19.79
C PRO A 101 -21.53 -11.51 -18.40
N ASN A 102 -22.78 -11.76 -18.00
CA ASN A 102 -23.29 -11.31 -16.69
C ASN A 102 -22.57 -11.95 -15.50
N ASN A 103 -22.00 -13.13 -15.69
CA ASN A 103 -21.22 -13.87 -14.72
C ASN A 103 -19.69 -13.64 -14.85
N ALA A 104 -19.27 -12.60 -15.59
CA ALA A 104 -17.86 -12.26 -15.72
C ALA A 104 -17.22 -12.07 -14.33
N SER A 105 -16.00 -12.56 -14.18
CA SER A 105 -15.22 -12.42 -12.96
C SER A 105 -14.73 -10.99 -12.76
N GLY A 106 -14.31 -10.65 -11.53
CA GLY A 106 -13.62 -9.38 -11.28
C GLY A 106 -12.31 -9.27 -12.05
N ASP A 107 -11.66 -10.39 -12.36
CA ASP A 107 -10.41 -10.43 -13.12
C ASP A 107 -10.62 -10.07 -14.59
N ASP A 108 -11.72 -10.50 -15.23
CA ASP A 108 -12.09 -10.07 -16.58
C ASP A 108 -12.24 -8.52 -16.65
N ILE A 109 -12.79 -7.95 -15.59
CA ILE A 109 -12.94 -6.49 -15.48
C ILE A 109 -11.57 -5.82 -15.31
N PHE A 110 -10.69 -6.35 -14.46
CA PHE A 110 -9.35 -5.80 -14.28
C PHE A 110 -8.53 -5.85 -15.57
N ASP A 111 -8.67 -6.89 -16.38
CA ASP A 111 -7.99 -6.99 -17.68
C ASP A 111 -8.47 -5.93 -18.69
N ILE A 112 -9.73 -5.50 -18.59
CA ILE A 112 -10.23 -4.36 -19.38
C ILE A 112 -9.73 -3.03 -18.82
N VAL A 113 -9.77 -2.87 -17.50
CA VAL A 113 -9.48 -1.59 -16.84
C VAL A 113 -8.00 -1.27 -16.82
N TYR A 114 -7.16 -2.26 -16.55
CA TYR A 114 -5.72 -2.12 -16.37
C TYR A 114 -4.90 -2.62 -17.57
N GLY A 115 -5.45 -3.42 -18.46
CA GLY A 115 -4.79 -3.87 -19.68
C GLY A 115 -4.39 -2.70 -20.60
N GLY A 116 -3.22 -2.81 -21.25
CA GLY A 116 -2.64 -1.77 -22.10
C GLY A 116 -2.11 -0.55 -21.35
N ARG A 117 -2.03 -0.60 -20.03
CA ARG A 117 -1.60 0.53 -19.16
C ARG A 117 -0.57 0.05 -18.15
N MET A 118 0.26 0.97 -17.64
CA MET A 118 1.21 0.70 -16.54
C MET A 118 2.11 -0.52 -16.79
N GLY A 119 2.43 -0.80 -18.07
CA GLY A 119 3.23 -1.96 -18.48
C GLY A 119 2.47 -3.28 -18.60
N ASN A 120 1.14 -3.28 -18.42
CA ASN A 120 0.29 -4.46 -18.61
C ASN A 120 0.01 -4.67 -20.11
N THR A 121 0.93 -5.27 -20.84
CA THR A 121 0.87 -5.42 -22.30
C THR A 121 0.43 -6.80 -22.75
N GLU A 122 0.59 -7.79 -21.89
CA GLU A 122 0.20 -9.16 -22.16
C GLU A 122 -1.24 -9.47 -21.72
N PRO A 123 -1.89 -10.48 -22.30
CA PRO A 123 -3.17 -10.98 -21.81
C PRO A 123 -3.11 -11.29 -20.30
N ASN A 124 -4.15 -10.93 -19.58
CA ASN A 124 -4.29 -11.13 -18.12
C ASN A 124 -3.28 -10.33 -17.25
N ASP A 125 -2.45 -9.46 -17.83
CA ASP A 125 -1.58 -8.59 -17.01
C ASP A 125 -2.41 -7.64 -16.13
N GLY A 126 -3.61 -7.24 -16.58
CA GLY A 126 -4.50 -6.36 -15.81
C GLY A 126 -4.92 -6.99 -14.48
N SER A 127 -5.41 -8.19 -14.52
CA SER A 127 -5.80 -8.97 -13.33
C SER A 127 -4.58 -9.44 -12.54
N ARG A 128 -3.52 -9.88 -13.23
CA ARG A 128 -2.28 -10.34 -12.60
C ARG A 128 -1.60 -9.27 -11.75
N TYR A 129 -1.59 -8.00 -12.20
CA TYR A 129 -0.96 -6.88 -11.51
C TYR A 129 -1.97 -5.85 -10.98
N LYS A 130 -3.14 -6.33 -10.56
CA LYS A 130 -4.14 -5.55 -9.81
C LYS A 130 -3.57 -5.06 -8.47
N GLY A 131 -4.29 -4.19 -7.79
CA GLY A 131 -3.86 -3.62 -6.52
C GLY A 131 -3.61 -4.68 -5.44
N ARG A 132 -2.40 -4.70 -4.85
CA ARG A 132 -1.99 -5.60 -3.76
C ARG A 132 -1.14 -4.90 -2.71
N GLY A 133 -1.12 -5.51 -1.53
CA GLY A 133 -0.32 -5.07 -0.40
C GLY A 133 -0.87 -3.84 0.31
N LEU A 134 -0.07 -3.32 1.23
CA LEU A 134 -0.48 -2.25 2.16
C LEU A 134 -0.77 -0.91 1.49
N ILE A 135 -0.25 -0.68 0.29
CA ILE A 135 -0.45 0.54 -0.51
C ILE A 135 -1.19 0.30 -1.82
N GLN A 136 -1.77 -0.90 -2.01
CA GLN A 136 -2.48 -1.28 -3.24
C GLN A 136 -1.64 -1.05 -4.50
N LEU A 137 -0.38 -1.55 -4.49
CA LEU A 137 0.53 -1.44 -5.63
C LEU A 137 -0.11 -2.04 -6.89
N THR A 138 -0.19 -1.27 -7.98
CA THR A 138 -0.91 -1.64 -9.21
C THR A 138 -0.02 -1.45 -10.44
N GLY A 139 -0.10 -2.39 -11.39
CA GLY A 139 0.55 -2.32 -12.71
C GLY A 139 1.94 -2.94 -12.76
N LYS A 140 2.21 -3.70 -13.82
CA LYS A 140 3.44 -4.50 -14.04
C LYS A 140 4.73 -3.68 -13.87
N ASN A 141 4.73 -2.42 -14.36
CA ASN A 141 5.91 -1.55 -14.21
C ASN A 141 6.22 -1.26 -12.74
N ASN A 142 5.21 -1.06 -11.90
CA ASN A 142 5.41 -0.83 -10.47
C ASN A 142 5.89 -2.10 -9.77
N TYR A 143 5.29 -3.26 -10.07
CA TYR A 143 5.77 -4.55 -9.55
C TYR A 143 7.24 -4.79 -9.92
N LYS A 144 7.62 -4.53 -11.19
CA LYS A 144 9.01 -4.63 -11.64
C LYS A 144 9.94 -3.65 -10.92
N LYS A 145 9.51 -2.36 -10.82
CA LYS A 145 10.31 -1.30 -10.20
C LYS A 145 10.61 -1.61 -8.73
N TYR A 146 9.57 -1.86 -7.95
CA TYR A 146 9.72 -2.06 -6.51
C TYR A 146 10.28 -3.44 -6.17
N GLY A 147 9.95 -4.47 -6.96
CA GLY A 147 10.59 -5.77 -6.84
C GLY A 147 12.12 -5.67 -7.01
N LYS A 148 12.57 -4.94 -8.04
CA LYS A 148 14.01 -4.69 -8.25
C LYS A 148 14.66 -3.95 -7.06
N LYS A 149 13.98 -2.95 -6.49
CA LYS A 149 14.50 -2.17 -5.36
C LYS A 149 14.72 -3.01 -4.10
N ILE A 150 13.83 -3.95 -3.82
CA ILE A 150 13.91 -4.81 -2.65
C ILE A 150 14.59 -6.17 -2.91
N GLY A 151 15.08 -6.42 -4.15
CA GLY A 151 15.74 -7.66 -4.53
C GLY A 151 14.81 -8.87 -4.67
N VAL A 152 13.52 -8.67 -4.94
CA VAL A 152 12.49 -9.72 -5.06
C VAL A 152 11.82 -9.66 -6.44
N ASP A 153 11.61 -10.82 -7.09
CA ASP A 153 10.90 -10.88 -8.38
C ASP A 153 9.38 -10.86 -8.19
N LEU A 154 8.83 -9.66 -8.00
CA LEU A 154 7.39 -9.44 -7.87
C LEU A 154 6.62 -9.60 -9.20
N VAL A 155 7.31 -9.58 -10.34
CA VAL A 155 6.67 -9.84 -11.64
C VAL A 155 6.32 -11.32 -11.75
N LYS A 156 7.23 -12.19 -11.30
CA LYS A 156 6.99 -13.62 -11.24
C LYS A 156 6.02 -14.00 -10.12
N ASN A 157 6.18 -13.40 -8.96
CA ASN A 157 5.47 -13.74 -7.72
C ASN A 157 4.72 -12.51 -7.14
N PRO A 158 3.65 -12.02 -7.81
CA PRO A 158 2.94 -10.81 -7.38
C PRO A 158 2.24 -10.97 -6.03
N ASP A 159 1.89 -12.20 -5.65
CA ASP A 159 1.18 -12.50 -4.42
C ASP A 159 2.06 -12.41 -3.16
N LEU A 160 3.39 -12.29 -3.30
CA LEU A 160 4.25 -11.96 -2.16
C LEU A 160 3.85 -10.66 -1.46
N LEU A 161 3.21 -9.72 -2.16
CA LEU A 161 2.66 -8.51 -1.55
C LEU A 161 1.52 -8.77 -0.57
N ILE A 162 0.97 -9.97 -0.54
CA ILE A 162 -0.13 -10.36 0.34
C ILE A 162 0.19 -11.57 1.22
N THR A 163 1.22 -12.34 0.88
CA THR A 163 1.62 -13.56 1.58
C THR A 163 2.92 -13.42 2.36
N ASP A 164 3.69 -12.34 2.10
CA ASP A 164 4.93 -12.04 2.79
C ASP A 164 4.89 -10.62 3.36
N LYS A 165 4.78 -10.53 4.68
CA LYS A 165 4.66 -9.28 5.42
C LYS A 165 5.88 -8.37 5.24
N ASP A 166 7.09 -8.95 5.28
CA ASP A 166 8.33 -8.19 5.17
C ASP A 166 8.48 -7.60 3.76
N VAL A 167 8.10 -8.36 2.73
CA VAL A 167 8.04 -7.89 1.33
C VAL A 167 7.04 -6.73 1.20
N ALA A 168 5.84 -6.88 1.76
CA ALA A 168 4.82 -5.84 1.69
C ALA A 168 5.25 -4.54 2.38
N LEU A 169 5.88 -4.64 3.56
CA LEU A 169 6.41 -3.50 4.30
C LEU A 169 7.59 -2.84 3.57
N ALA A 170 8.52 -3.63 3.03
CA ALA A 170 9.66 -3.11 2.27
C ALA A 170 9.20 -2.35 1.02
N VAL A 171 8.25 -2.90 0.26
CA VAL A 171 7.65 -2.22 -0.90
C VAL A 171 6.94 -0.94 -0.50
N THR A 172 6.22 -0.96 0.61
CA THR A 172 5.54 0.23 1.13
C THR A 172 6.53 1.34 1.42
N ARG A 173 7.63 1.04 2.11
CA ARG A 173 8.69 2.01 2.38
C ARG A 173 9.26 2.61 1.10
N GLU A 174 9.74 1.75 0.18
CA GLU A 174 10.34 2.20 -1.08
C GLU A 174 9.39 3.05 -1.93
N TYR A 175 8.10 2.69 -1.95
CA TYR A 175 7.08 3.48 -2.64
C TYR A 175 6.91 4.86 -2.02
N MET A 176 6.80 4.93 -0.70
CA MET A 176 6.60 6.17 0.03
C MET A 176 7.81 7.10 -0.09
N GLU A 177 9.03 6.56 -0.01
CA GLU A 177 10.28 7.31 -0.21
C GLU A 177 10.38 7.89 -1.62
N ASP A 178 10.12 7.08 -2.65
CA ASP A 178 10.13 7.52 -4.06
C ASP A 178 9.11 8.63 -4.35
N ASN A 179 8.07 8.73 -3.56
CA ASN A 179 7.02 9.74 -3.69
C ASN A 179 7.18 10.90 -2.68
N GLY A 180 8.32 11.00 -2.00
CA GLY A 180 8.71 12.17 -1.21
C GLY A 180 8.26 12.14 0.25
N LEU A 181 8.10 10.97 0.86
CA LEU A 181 7.68 10.84 2.27
C LEU A 181 8.60 11.61 3.23
N GLU A 182 9.91 11.55 3.01
CA GLU A 182 10.89 12.21 3.90
C GLU A 182 10.76 13.74 3.92
N THR A 183 10.19 14.32 2.86
CA THR A 183 9.99 15.77 2.71
C THR A 183 8.55 16.22 2.96
N VAL A 184 7.69 15.29 3.40
CA VAL A 184 6.30 15.62 3.69
C VAL A 184 6.20 16.66 4.80
N SER A 185 5.42 17.72 4.57
CA SER A 185 5.25 18.84 5.51
C SER A 185 3.84 19.38 5.57
N THR A 186 2.94 18.93 4.68
CA THR A 186 1.57 19.42 4.55
C THR A 186 0.60 18.29 4.18
N ALA A 187 -0.69 18.52 4.43
CA ALA A 187 -1.75 17.62 3.97
C ALA A 187 -1.71 17.40 2.44
N LYS A 188 -1.37 18.44 1.67
CA LYS A 188 -1.28 18.38 0.21
C LYS A 188 -0.10 17.53 -0.24
N SER A 189 1.08 17.69 0.37
CA SER A 189 2.25 16.86 0.03
C SER A 189 2.01 15.40 0.39
N LEU A 190 1.38 15.10 1.53
CA LEU A 190 1.00 13.73 1.88
C LEU A 190 -0.03 13.13 0.91
N ALA A 191 -1.04 13.88 0.51
CA ALA A 191 -2.03 13.43 -0.45
C ALA A 191 -1.45 13.10 -1.82
N SER A 192 -0.42 13.86 -2.27
CA SER A 192 0.25 13.61 -3.55
C SER A 192 1.04 12.29 -3.57
N ILE A 193 1.56 11.84 -2.43
CA ILE A 193 2.32 10.58 -2.32
C ILE A 193 1.44 9.38 -2.70
N VAL A 194 0.18 9.39 -2.30
CA VAL A 194 -0.75 8.25 -2.48
C VAL A 194 -1.77 8.46 -3.61
N GLY A 195 -1.53 9.43 -4.49
CA GLY A 195 -2.37 9.65 -5.68
C GLY A 195 -3.77 10.23 -5.41
N HIS A 196 -4.05 10.71 -4.20
CA HIS A 196 -5.32 11.35 -3.83
C HIS A 196 -5.29 12.87 -4.07
N SER A 197 -4.49 13.34 -5.02
CA SER A 197 -4.42 14.76 -5.41
C SER A 197 -5.75 15.32 -5.95
N ASP A 198 -6.71 14.44 -6.27
CA ASP A 198 -8.02 14.77 -6.84
C ASP A 198 -9.16 14.83 -5.80
N ASP A 199 -8.83 14.85 -4.51
CA ASP A 199 -9.79 15.17 -3.46
C ASP A 199 -10.17 16.65 -3.56
N SER A 200 -11.13 16.96 -4.42
CA SER A 200 -11.59 18.33 -4.72
C SER A 200 -12.05 19.12 -3.49
N LYS A 201 -12.36 18.44 -2.38
CA LYS A 201 -12.74 19.03 -1.09
C LYS A 201 -11.62 18.97 -0.04
N GLY A 202 -10.55 18.26 -0.29
CA GLY A 202 -9.45 18.07 0.65
C GLY A 202 -9.84 17.33 1.94
N THR A 203 -11.01 16.68 1.98
CA THR A 203 -11.52 16.06 3.21
C THR A 203 -10.71 14.85 3.63
N VAL A 204 -10.38 13.96 2.68
CA VAL A 204 -9.57 12.76 2.93
C VAL A 204 -8.14 13.16 3.27
N ALA A 205 -7.56 14.10 2.51
CA ALA A 205 -6.21 14.62 2.77
C ALA A 205 -6.11 15.26 4.15
N LYS A 206 -7.09 16.07 4.55
CA LYS A 206 -7.13 16.72 5.88
C LYS A 206 -7.28 15.70 7.00
N ALA A 207 -8.15 14.70 6.86
CA ALA A 207 -8.33 13.65 7.86
C ALA A 207 -7.04 12.83 8.04
N ARG A 208 -6.38 12.42 6.95
CA ARG A 208 -5.10 11.72 6.99
C ARG A 208 -4.01 12.58 7.63
N TRP A 209 -3.95 13.86 7.29
CA TRP A 209 -2.98 14.78 7.88
C TRP A 209 -3.20 14.99 9.38
N LYS A 210 -4.46 15.13 9.82
CA LYS A 210 -4.80 15.20 11.24
C LYS A 210 -4.31 13.94 11.96
N ARG A 211 -4.60 12.75 11.44
CA ARG A 211 -4.14 11.48 12.00
C ARG A 211 -2.60 11.41 12.05
N THR A 212 -1.93 11.90 11.00
CA THR A 212 -0.47 11.97 10.95
C THR A 212 0.09 12.81 12.09
N LYS A 213 -0.50 13.97 12.37
CA LYS A 213 -0.05 14.85 13.46
C LYS A 213 -0.27 14.23 14.85
N GLU A 214 -1.40 13.56 15.06
CA GLU A 214 -1.67 12.81 16.29
C GLU A 214 -0.62 11.70 16.52
N LEU A 215 -0.32 10.93 15.50
CA LEU A 215 0.70 9.88 15.54
C LEU A 215 2.12 10.44 15.73
N GLU A 216 2.46 11.56 15.11
CA GLU A 216 3.74 12.22 15.31
C GLU A 216 3.97 12.58 16.79
N GLU A 217 2.97 13.17 17.44
CA GLU A 217 3.05 13.50 18.86
C GLU A 217 3.13 12.24 19.75
N GLU A 218 2.36 11.20 19.42
CA GLU A 218 2.45 9.90 20.11
C GLU A 218 3.87 9.31 20.02
N LEU A 219 4.46 9.32 18.84
CA LEU A 219 5.80 8.77 18.58
C LEU A 219 6.90 9.55 19.33
N LYS A 220 6.82 10.88 19.35
CA LYS A 220 7.74 11.74 20.12
C LYS A 220 7.66 11.45 21.61
N ASN A 221 6.45 11.40 22.17
CA ASN A 221 6.24 11.17 23.60
C ASN A 221 6.70 9.77 24.05
N THR A 222 6.56 8.77 23.19
CA THR A 222 7.03 7.40 23.48
C THR A 222 8.55 7.30 23.44
N SER A 223 9.21 8.08 22.60
CA SER A 223 10.68 8.12 22.51
C SER A 223 11.32 8.80 23.73
N LEU A 224 10.59 9.69 24.42
CA LEU A 224 11.05 10.42 25.60
C LEU A 224 10.86 9.64 26.90
N ARG A 225 10.12 8.53 26.93
CA ARG A 225 10.01 7.68 28.12
C ARG A 225 11.29 6.86 28.28
N PRO A 226 12.00 6.97 29.41
CA PRO A 226 13.10 6.08 29.72
C PRO A 226 12.59 4.63 29.64
N ARG A 227 13.35 3.73 29.00
CA ARG A 227 13.07 2.29 29.16
C ARG A 227 13.20 1.98 30.64
N ALA A 228 12.14 1.41 31.25
CA ALA A 228 12.25 0.83 32.57
C ALA A 228 13.46 -0.11 32.55
N ARG A 229 14.33 0.00 33.54
CA ARG A 229 15.43 -0.94 33.66
C ARG A 229 14.85 -2.31 33.97
N PRO A 230 15.44 -3.40 33.46
CA PRO A 230 14.97 -4.74 33.76
C PRO A 230 14.94 -5.08 35.26
N ASP A 231 15.62 -4.30 36.09
CA ASP A 231 15.82 -4.52 37.51
C ASP A 231 14.72 -3.87 38.40
N ASP A 232 13.74 -3.17 37.81
CA ASP A 232 12.67 -2.50 38.58
C ASP A 232 11.44 -3.43 38.84
N GLU A 233 11.47 -4.71 38.43
CA GLU A 233 10.38 -5.68 38.62
C GLU A 233 10.60 -6.70 39.76
N GLU A 234 11.68 -6.59 40.53
CA GLU A 234 11.94 -7.48 41.69
C GLU A 234 11.94 -6.74 43.04
N GLU A 235 10.88 -6.03 43.40
CA GLU A 235 10.59 -5.71 44.79
C GLU A 235 9.09 -5.39 45.01
N ILE A 236 8.26 -6.45 45.01
CA ILE A 236 7.03 -6.45 45.84
C ILE A 236 6.77 -7.88 46.33
#